data_370c77661c0b0c868ba633434b04bdb9
#
_entry.id   370c77661c0b0c868ba633434b04bdb9
#
_cell.length_a   1.000
_cell.length_b   1.000
_cell.length_c   1.000
_cell.angle_alpha   90.00
_cell.angle_beta   90.00
_cell.angle_gamma   90.00
#
_symmetry.space_group_name_H-M   'P 1'
#
loop_
_entity.id
_entity.type
_entity.pdbx_description
1 polymer ?
#
loop_
_entity_poly.entity_id
_entity_poly.type
_entity_poly.pdbx_seq_one_letter_code
_entity_poly.pdbx_strand_id
1 'polypeptide(L)'
;MRENTLFVAENSAEKATRGQLSVGLDDLILTQDMPTSAGSRMLDGFKSLFAARVDERLREAGHHIVGKVNVGEFGFDFMGETSYFGPVADANGHLSIAASQLLANSVVDAVVGLDVNGTQARAAALAGHVHLKPTYGCVSRFGTVAVACSGETVDITARSAEDVQRLLDVLAGHDDSDGTSLTQEECVRLTSDGFAGASSSGEAFAAPLTHVKVARGLANTADEETRQLLDAAAGVLEAQGVAVMDISPETDELLGVANVAWNILMCAELCNNVNRYEGMKYGYQAEQCQTIDELYTRSRTEAFGRLTKTAILYGSEVLATGNYERCYDKALRIRRLVVDALSRELAPVGASGQETGQCALLLPVCAKRSYSTADVEANPYLAFEENRFTAPAAISGLPAVVAGGVQLMGLAFADAVLLQTADVLASAAGKEA
;
A
#
# COMPACT_ATOMS: atom_id res chain seq x y z
N MET A 1 -4.54 -16.84 -21.91
CA MET A 1 -3.82 -16.22 -20.78
C MET A 1 -2.37 -16.11 -21.20
N ARG A 2 -1.77 -14.93 -21.08
CA ARG A 2 -0.31 -14.78 -21.26
C ARG A 2 0.34 -15.40 -20.01
N GLU A 3 1.31 -16.29 -20.20
CA GLU A 3 1.94 -17.00 -19.08
C GLU A 3 2.87 -16.05 -18.32
N ASN A 4 2.72 -15.97 -16.97
CA ASN A 4 3.64 -15.37 -15.98
C ASN A 4 4.32 -14.06 -16.43
N THR A 5 3.54 -13.06 -16.78
CA THR A 5 4.08 -11.78 -17.22
C THR A 5 4.48 -10.93 -16.01
N LEU A 6 5.78 -10.69 -15.81
CA LEU A 6 6.26 -9.79 -14.74
C LEU A 6 6.10 -8.31 -15.13
N PHE A 7 6.28 -7.99 -16.42
CA PHE A 7 6.01 -6.66 -16.96
C PHE A 7 4.85 -6.71 -17.94
N VAL A 8 3.96 -5.73 -17.86
CA VAL A 8 2.91 -5.46 -18.85
C VAL A 8 3.51 -4.78 -20.09
N ALA A 9 4.47 -3.89 -19.85
CA ALA A 9 5.27 -3.24 -20.88
C ALA A 9 6.70 -3.00 -20.35
N GLU A 10 7.67 -3.17 -21.22
CA GLU A 10 9.09 -2.95 -20.91
C GLU A 10 9.64 -1.79 -21.74
N ASN A 11 10.51 -1.00 -21.12
CA ASN A 11 11.29 0.00 -21.83
C ASN A 11 12.53 -0.66 -22.43
N SER A 12 12.88 -0.33 -23.66
CA SER A 12 14.07 -0.90 -24.31
C SER A 12 15.35 -0.39 -23.64
N ALA A 13 16.00 -1.29 -22.97
CA ALA A 13 17.06 -1.20 -22.00
C ALA A 13 18.22 -0.24 -22.32
N GLU A 14 18.25 0.91 -21.66
CA GLU A 14 19.51 1.44 -21.13
C GLU A 14 19.59 1.01 -19.65
N LYS A 15 20.74 0.46 -19.23
CA LYS A 15 20.94 0.12 -17.81
C LYS A 15 21.16 1.42 -17.02
N ALA A 16 20.67 1.45 -15.77
CA ALA A 16 20.96 2.54 -14.85
C ALA A 16 22.47 2.81 -14.80
N THR A 17 22.85 4.08 -14.84
CA THR A 17 24.22 4.50 -14.68
C THR A 17 24.64 4.41 -13.21
N ARG A 18 25.95 4.44 -12.94
CA ARG A 18 26.47 4.28 -11.57
C ARG A 18 25.86 5.34 -10.63
N GLY A 19 25.22 4.89 -9.55
CA GLY A 19 24.55 5.75 -8.58
C GLY A 19 23.08 5.98 -8.86
N GLN A 20 22.52 5.42 -9.93
CA GLN A 20 21.09 5.45 -10.27
C GLN A 20 20.46 4.08 -10.00
N LEU A 21 19.16 4.06 -9.71
CA LEU A 21 18.39 2.83 -9.50
C LEU A 21 17.61 2.47 -10.77
N SER A 22 17.51 1.17 -11.03
CA SER A 22 16.57 0.59 -11.98
C SER A 22 15.22 0.39 -11.28
N VAL A 23 14.19 1.10 -11.72
CA VAL A 23 12.89 1.17 -11.05
C VAL A 23 11.81 0.55 -11.93
N GLY A 24 11.01 -0.36 -11.37
CA GLY A 24 9.74 -0.79 -11.93
C GLY A 24 8.62 0.15 -11.48
N LEU A 25 7.70 0.51 -12.38
CA LEU A 25 6.49 1.25 -12.00
C LEU A 25 5.27 0.32 -12.07
N ASP A 26 4.47 0.31 -11.03
CA ASP A 26 3.18 -0.39 -11.08
C ASP A 26 2.34 0.07 -12.27
N ASP A 27 1.57 -0.85 -12.83
CA ASP A 27 0.71 -0.55 -13.97
C ASP A 27 -0.51 0.33 -13.63
N LEU A 28 -0.54 0.88 -12.41
CA LEU A 28 -1.45 1.95 -11.97
C LEU A 28 -0.89 3.35 -12.17
N ILE A 29 0.41 3.49 -12.45
CA ILE A 29 1.10 4.78 -12.61
C ILE A 29 1.21 5.13 -14.09
N LEU A 30 0.65 6.26 -14.52
CA LEU A 30 0.64 6.69 -15.91
C LEU A 30 2.03 7.09 -16.39
N THR A 31 2.42 6.63 -17.58
CA THR A 31 3.58 7.08 -18.33
C THR A 31 3.17 7.44 -19.76
N GLN A 32 3.94 8.30 -20.45
CA GLN A 32 3.63 8.67 -21.83
C GLN A 32 4.20 7.67 -22.86
N ASP A 33 5.28 6.99 -22.51
CA ASP A 33 6.04 6.10 -23.38
C ASP A 33 5.50 4.65 -23.37
N MET A 34 4.84 4.23 -22.30
CA MET A 34 4.30 2.88 -22.15
C MET A 34 2.79 2.90 -21.89
N PRO A 35 2.05 1.84 -22.30
CA PRO A 35 0.63 1.71 -21.96
C PRO A 35 0.44 1.50 -20.46
N THR A 36 -0.75 1.82 -19.96
CA THR A 36 -1.18 1.59 -18.57
C THR A 36 -2.53 0.89 -18.60
N SER A 37 -2.62 -0.30 -18.00
CA SER A 37 -3.85 -1.10 -17.99
C SER A 37 -4.48 -1.24 -16.61
N ALA A 38 -3.78 -0.87 -15.54
CA ALA A 38 -4.20 -1.11 -14.15
C ALA A 38 -4.51 -2.60 -13.88
N GLY A 39 -3.80 -3.52 -14.53
CA GLY A 39 -4.05 -4.96 -14.45
C GLY A 39 -5.42 -5.39 -14.98
N SER A 40 -6.15 -4.52 -15.67
CA SER A 40 -7.52 -4.73 -16.14
C SER A 40 -7.60 -4.81 -17.66
N ARG A 41 -8.41 -5.74 -18.17
CA ARG A 41 -8.79 -5.76 -19.58
C ARG A 41 -9.46 -4.45 -20.01
N MET A 42 -10.12 -3.77 -19.10
CA MET A 42 -10.82 -2.50 -19.39
C MET A 42 -9.86 -1.44 -19.96
N LEU A 43 -8.62 -1.38 -19.50
CA LEU A 43 -7.62 -0.41 -19.93
C LEU A 43 -6.48 -1.04 -20.76
N ASP A 44 -6.60 -2.29 -21.19
CA ASP A 44 -5.56 -2.95 -22.01
C ASP A 44 -5.24 -2.09 -23.25
N GLY A 45 -3.96 -1.74 -23.39
CA GLY A 45 -3.46 -0.90 -24.49
C GLY A 45 -3.74 0.61 -24.35
N PHE A 46 -4.31 1.10 -23.25
CA PHE A 46 -4.51 2.53 -23.02
C PHE A 46 -3.18 3.25 -22.89
N LYS A 47 -3.02 4.37 -23.61
CA LYS A 47 -1.87 5.26 -23.57
C LYS A 47 -2.27 6.62 -23.02
N SER A 48 -1.59 7.07 -21.98
CA SER A 48 -1.82 8.38 -21.39
C SER A 48 -1.23 9.50 -22.24
N LEU A 49 -1.87 10.66 -22.20
CA LEU A 49 -1.37 11.89 -22.83
C LEU A 49 -0.36 12.63 -21.94
N PHE A 50 -0.25 12.26 -20.68
CA PHE A 50 0.64 12.86 -19.69
C PHE A 50 1.24 11.78 -18.78
N ALA A 51 2.36 12.09 -18.15
CA ALA A 51 3.01 11.24 -17.16
C ALA A 51 2.48 11.54 -15.75
N ALA A 52 2.62 10.57 -14.84
CA ALA A 52 2.44 10.80 -13.43
C ALA A 52 3.59 11.63 -12.85
N ARG A 53 3.32 12.42 -11.81
CA ARG A 53 4.36 13.17 -11.11
C ARG A 53 5.49 12.28 -10.60
N VAL A 54 5.16 11.07 -10.19
CA VAL A 54 6.12 10.03 -9.79
C VAL A 54 7.09 9.68 -10.92
N ASP A 55 6.59 9.41 -12.13
CA ASP A 55 7.43 9.12 -13.30
C ASP A 55 8.33 10.30 -13.65
N GLU A 56 7.79 11.52 -13.62
CA GLU A 56 8.55 12.75 -13.90
C GLU A 56 9.71 12.91 -12.89
N ARG A 57 9.44 12.88 -11.59
CA ARG A 57 10.45 13.05 -10.53
C ARG A 57 11.54 11.99 -10.58
N LEU A 58 11.19 10.72 -10.82
CA LEU A 58 12.18 9.65 -10.95
C LEU A 58 13.12 9.87 -12.14
N ARG A 59 12.58 10.27 -13.30
CA ARG A 59 13.37 10.56 -14.51
C ARG A 59 14.24 11.81 -14.34
N GLU A 60 13.71 12.85 -13.71
CA GLU A 60 14.47 14.09 -13.40
C GLU A 60 15.63 13.82 -12.45
N ALA A 61 15.46 12.92 -11.49
CA ALA A 61 16.53 12.45 -10.60
C ALA A 61 17.51 11.47 -11.29
N GLY A 62 17.25 11.13 -12.56
CA GLY A 62 18.10 10.26 -13.37
C GLY A 62 17.92 8.77 -13.11
N HIS A 63 16.88 8.34 -12.40
CA HIS A 63 16.56 6.92 -12.24
C HIS A 63 16.05 6.33 -13.57
N HIS A 64 16.34 5.05 -13.79
CA HIS A 64 15.94 4.34 -15.00
C HIS A 64 14.63 3.59 -14.78
N ILE A 65 13.59 3.92 -15.55
CA ILE A 65 12.32 3.19 -15.52
C ILE A 65 12.43 1.98 -16.46
N VAL A 66 12.45 0.79 -15.87
CA VAL A 66 12.62 -0.49 -16.60
C VAL A 66 11.34 -0.90 -17.32
N GLY A 67 10.18 -0.71 -16.68
CA GLY A 67 8.91 -1.11 -17.27
C GLY A 67 7.73 -0.94 -16.32
N LYS A 68 6.56 -1.32 -16.82
CA LYS A 68 5.28 -1.35 -16.10
C LYS A 68 5.10 -2.72 -15.48
N VAL A 69 5.13 -2.77 -14.16
CA VAL A 69 5.04 -4.00 -13.37
C VAL A 69 3.60 -4.51 -13.36
N ASN A 70 3.44 -5.81 -13.61
CA ASN A 70 2.13 -6.46 -13.56
C ASN A 70 1.54 -6.40 -12.14
N VAL A 71 0.29 -5.96 -12.05
CA VAL A 71 -0.49 -5.81 -10.81
C VAL A 71 -1.83 -6.52 -10.92
N GLY A 72 -2.45 -6.83 -9.81
CA GLY A 72 -3.85 -7.23 -9.80
C GLY A 72 -4.78 -6.13 -10.28
N GLU A 73 -5.98 -6.49 -10.71
CA GLU A 73 -6.94 -5.54 -11.28
C GLU A 73 -7.23 -4.39 -10.30
N PHE A 74 -6.84 -3.18 -10.66
CA PHE A 74 -6.89 -1.95 -9.84
C PHE A 74 -6.11 -2.01 -8.50
N GLY A 75 -5.19 -2.96 -8.32
CA GLY A 75 -4.26 -3.01 -7.20
C GLY A 75 -4.86 -3.18 -5.80
N PHE A 76 -6.11 -3.68 -5.68
CA PHE A 76 -6.77 -3.85 -4.38
C PHE A 76 -7.03 -5.31 -3.99
N ASP A 77 -6.55 -6.26 -4.80
CA ASP A 77 -6.66 -7.69 -4.56
C ASP A 77 -5.72 -8.18 -3.44
N PHE A 78 -5.65 -9.48 -3.27
CA PHE A 78 -4.85 -10.06 -2.20
C PHE A 78 -3.34 -10.05 -2.52
N MET A 79 -2.94 -10.69 -3.65
CA MET A 79 -1.53 -10.90 -4.05
C MET A 79 -1.35 -10.88 -5.58
N GLY A 80 -2.03 -9.99 -6.30
CA GLY A 80 -1.92 -9.87 -7.75
C GLY A 80 -2.66 -10.95 -8.54
N GLU A 81 -3.48 -11.77 -7.88
CA GLU A 81 -4.17 -12.91 -8.48
C GLU A 81 -5.26 -12.53 -9.48
N THR A 82 -5.73 -11.28 -9.42
CA THR A 82 -6.83 -10.81 -10.30
C THR A 82 -6.36 -10.16 -11.58
N SER A 83 -5.05 -10.12 -11.83
CA SER A 83 -4.51 -9.50 -13.03
C SER A 83 -5.07 -10.12 -14.31
N TYR A 84 -5.44 -9.27 -15.25
CA TYR A 84 -5.79 -9.70 -16.62
C TYR A 84 -4.65 -10.45 -17.33
N PHE A 85 -3.39 -10.14 -16.97
CA PHE A 85 -2.19 -10.78 -17.52
C PHE A 85 -1.81 -12.07 -16.79
N GLY A 86 -2.56 -12.44 -15.80
CA GLY A 86 -2.39 -13.67 -15.01
C GLY A 86 -1.65 -13.45 -13.69
N PRO A 87 -1.87 -14.34 -12.70
CA PRO A 87 -1.19 -14.33 -11.43
C PRO A 87 0.29 -14.67 -11.58
N VAL A 88 1.09 -14.25 -10.60
CA VAL A 88 2.52 -14.57 -10.51
C VAL A 88 2.74 -15.53 -9.34
N ALA A 89 3.66 -16.48 -9.50
CA ALA A 89 4.09 -17.40 -8.45
C ALA A 89 5.60 -17.29 -8.21
N ASP A 90 6.03 -17.61 -6.99
CA ASP A 90 7.44 -17.76 -6.67
C ASP A 90 8.02 -19.10 -7.20
N ALA A 91 9.30 -19.35 -6.98
CA ALA A 91 9.98 -20.57 -7.41
C ALA A 91 9.43 -21.85 -6.76
N ASN A 92 8.72 -21.73 -5.63
CA ASN A 92 8.10 -22.85 -4.91
C ASN A 92 6.63 -23.05 -5.33
N GLY A 93 6.10 -22.20 -6.21
CA GLY A 93 4.71 -22.25 -6.66
C GLY A 93 3.74 -21.57 -5.69
N HIS A 94 4.22 -20.81 -4.70
CA HIS A 94 3.36 -19.97 -3.86
C HIS A 94 2.94 -18.71 -4.61
N LEU A 95 1.76 -18.22 -4.28
CA LEU A 95 1.26 -16.95 -4.83
C LEU A 95 2.20 -15.81 -4.46
N SER A 96 2.54 -14.99 -5.44
CA SER A 96 3.44 -13.85 -5.32
C SER A 96 2.95 -12.71 -6.20
N ILE A 97 3.65 -11.58 -6.17
CA ILE A 97 3.44 -10.47 -7.11
C ILE A 97 4.67 -10.25 -7.99
N ALA A 98 4.46 -9.61 -9.13
CA ALA A 98 5.54 -9.33 -10.08
C ALA A 98 6.65 -8.49 -9.45
N ALA A 99 6.32 -7.49 -8.64
CA ALA A 99 7.27 -6.65 -7.92
C ALA A 99 8.26 -7.47 -7.08
N SER A 100 7.77 -8.42 -6.26
CA SER A 100 8.62 -9.29 -5.44
C SER A 100 9.53 -10.17 -6.28
N GLN A 101 9.04 -10.72 -7.40
CA GLN A 101 9.84 -11.55 -8.29
C GLN A 101 10.93 -10.76 -9.03
N LEU A 102 10.62 -9.53 -9.46
CA LEU A 102 11.58 -8.64 -10.10
C LEU A 102 12.72 -8.24 -9.15
N LEU A 103 12.39 -7.96 -7.89
CA LEU A 103 13.36 -7.65 -6.85
C LEU A 103 14.21 -8.87 -6.47
N ALA A 104 13.59 -10.03 -6.25
CA ALA A 104 14.30 -11.27 -5.90
C ALA A 104 15.28 -11.71 -7.00
N ASN A 105 14.93 -11.52 -8.27
CA ASN A 105 15.78 -11.83 -9.41
C ASN A 105 16.74 -10.69 -9.81
N SER A 106 16.79 -9.61 -9.04
CA SER A 106 17.64 -8.43 -9.31
C SER A 106 17.44 -7.82 -10.71
N VAL A 107 16.23 -7.90 -11.24
CA VAL A 107 15.86 -7.26 -12.51
C VAL A 107 15.68 -5.77 -12.32
N VAL A 108 15.13 -5.38 -11.15
CA VAL A 108 15.02 -4.00 -10.70
C VAL A 108 15.65 -3.84 -9.31
N ASP A 109 16.02 -2.62 -8.95
CA ASP A 109 16.52 -2.28 -7.61
C ASP A 109 15.36 -1.94 -6.68
N ALA A 110 14.30 -1.32 -7.22
CA ALA A 110 13.11 -0.95 -6.50
C ALA A 110 11.87 -0.99 -7.40
N VAL A 111 10.69 -1.06 -6.77
CA VAL A 111 9.39 -0.87 -7.42
C VAL A 111 8.66 0.26 -6.71
N VAL A 112 8.09 1.17 -7.50
CA VAL A 112 7.20 2.22 -7.01
C VAL A 112 5.79 1.88 -7.48
N GLY A 113 4.85 1.82 -6.54
CA GLY A 113 3.50 1.36 -6.78
C GLY A 113 2.44 2.30 -6.22
N LEU A 114 1.21 1.78 -6.17
CA LEU A 114 0.07 2.42 -5.51
C LEU A 114 -0.53 1.43 -4.51
N ASP A 115 -0.29 1.65 -3.22
CA ASP A 115 -0.93 0.86 -2.16
C ASP A 115 -2.38 1.30 -1.96
N VAL A 116 -3.29 0.37 -2.22
CA VAL A 116 -4.73 0.54 -1.99
C VAL A 116 -5.20 -0.31 -0.82
N ASN A 117 -4.75 -1.56 -0.75
CA ASN A 117 -5.26 -2.57 0.19
C ASN A 117 -4.15 -3.41 0.84
N GLY A 118 -2.90 -2.95 0.78
CA GLY A 118 -1.73 -3.62 1.37
C GLY A 118 -1.21 -4.80 0.55
N THR A 119 -1.51 -4.89 -0.74
CA THR A 119 -1.04 -5.98 -1.62
C THR A 119 0.48 -6.03 -1.68
N GLN A 120 1.13 -4.88 -1.89
CA GLN A 120 2.60 -4.77 -1.91
C GLN A 120 3.22 -5.06 -0.54
N ALA A 121 2.60 -4.55 0.54
CA ALA A 121 3.06 -4.78 1.90
C ALA A 121 3.07 -6.28 2.26
N ARG A 122 1.99 -7.01 1.93
CA ARG A 122 1.91 -8.47 2.15
C ARG A 122 2.98 -9.22 1.37
N ALA A 123 3.13 -8.89 0.10
CA ALA A 123 4.11 -9.54 -0.76
C ALA A 123 5.55 -9.26 -0.29
N ALA A 124 5.86 -8.04 0.12
CA ALA A 124 7.16 -7.68 0.67
C ALA A 124 7.46 -8.45 1.97
N ALA A 125 6.46 -8.60 2.87
CA ALA A 125 6.61 -9.37 4.10
C ALA A 125 6.94 -10.85 3.84
N LEU A 126 6.31 -11.44 2.83
CA LEU A 126 6.52 -12.85 2.49
C LEU A 126 7.84 -13.08 1.73
N ALA A 127 8.27 -12.10 0.94
CA ALA A 127 9.50 -12.18 0.14
C ALA A 127 10.76 -11.67 0.86
N GLY A 128 10.62 -11.11 2.07
CA GLY A 128 11.74 -10.55 2.85
C GLY A 128 12.25 -9.20 2.30
N HIS A 129 11.43 -8.46 1.56
CA HIS A 129 11.75 -7.12 1.08
C HIS A 129 11.35 -6.04 2.09
N VAL A 130 11.94 -4.86 1.93
CA VAL A 130 11.53 -3.65 2.65
C VAL A 130 10.48 -2.91 1.82
N HIS A 131 9.35 -2.59 2.45
CA HIS A 131 8.27 -1.83 1.83
C HIS A 131 7.90 -0.64 2.71
N LEU A 132 7.65 0.50 2.07
CA LEU A 132 7.16 1.72 2.70
C LEU A 132 5.84 2.14 2.05
N LYS A 133 4.80 2.22 2.87
CA LYS A 133 3.64 3.07 2.64
C LYS A 133 3.90 4.40 3.35
N PRO A 134 4.19 5.49 2.63
CA PRO A 134 4.54 6.75 3.26
C PRO A 134 3.32 7.43 3.92
N THR A 135 3.59 8.47 4.70
CA THR A 135 2.56 9.37 5.22
C THR A 135 1.67 9.86 4.07
N TYR A 136 0.34 9.71 4.24
CA TYR A 136 -0.63 10.12 3.22
C TYR A 136 -0.46 11.59 2.84
N GLY A 137 -0.40 11.86 1.54
CA GLY A 137 -0.23 13.20 0.98
C GLY A 137 1.23 13.70 0.91
N CYS A 138 2.21 12.94 1.39
CA CYS A 138 3.64 13.31 1.24
C CYS A 138 4.16 13.07 -0.18
N VAL A 139 3.63 12.08 -0.89
CA VAL A 139 3.97 11.78 -2.28
C VAL A 139 2.74 12.06 -3.15
N SER A 140 2.94 12.78 -4.24
CA SER A 140 1.87 13.12 -5.19
C SER A 140 1.30 11.86 -5.86
N ARG A 141 -0.03 11.81 -5.97
CA ARG A 141 -0.80 10.80 -6.71
C ARG A 141 -1.26 11.29 -8.08
N PHE A 142 -0.84 12.50 -8.49
CA PHE A 142 -1.17 13.00 -9.83
C PHE A 142 -0.69 12.04 -10.91
N GLY A 143 -1.61 11.63 -11.77
CA GLY A 143 -1.32 10.68 -12.83
C GLY A 143 -1.31 9.21 -12.39
N THR A 144 -1.92 8.86 -11.27
CA THR A 144 -2.24 7.47 -10.93
C THR A 144 -3.67 7.12 -11.34
N VAL A 145 -3.93 5.83 -11.56
CA VAL A 145 -5.30 5.32 -11.77
C VAL A 145 -5.99 5.29 -10.42
N ALA A 146 -6.93 6.23 -10.21
CA ALA A 146 -7.61 6.38 -8.93
C ALA A 146 -8.50 5.17 -8.61
N VAL A 147 -8.38 4.63 -7.40
CA VAL A 147 -9.13 3.48 -6.88
C VAL A 147 -9.87 3.85 -5.59
N ALA A 148 -9.15 4.17 -4.51
CA ALA A 148 -9.72 4.56 -3.22
C ALA A 148 -8.99 5.79 -2.67
N CYS A 149 -9.30 6.95 -3.23
CA CYS A 149 -8.55 8.20 -3.08
C CYS A 149 -8.32 8.64 -1.63
N SER A 150 -9.21 8.25 -0.70
CA SER A 150 -9.10 8.69 0.70
C SER A 150 -8.08 7.90 1.52
N GLY A 151 -7.46 6.85 0.97
CA GLY A 151 -6.48 6.02 1.70
C GLY A 151 -5.37 5.42 0.85
N GLU A 152 -5.51 5.42 -0.49
CA GLU A 152 -4.43 4.98 -1.38
C GLU A 152 -3.22 5.92 -1.31
N THR A 153 -2.02 5.35 -1.39
CA THR A 153 -0.75 6.10 -1.34
C THR A 153 0.22 5.51 -2.35
N VAL A 154 1.07 6.34 -2.94
CA VAL A 154 2.23 5.83 -3.67
C VAL A 154 3.14 5.13 -2.67
N ASP A 155 3.50 3.89 -2.95
CA ASP A 155 4.36 3.06 -2.13
C ASP A 155 5.73 2.80 -2.78
N ILE A 156 6.68 2.33 -1.99
CA ILE A 156 8.04 2.00 -2.44
C ILE A 156 8.43 0.66 -1.85
N THR A 157 8.87 -0.27 -2.70
CA THR A 157 9.40 -1.57 -2.28
C THR A 157 10.80 -1.79 -2.85
N ALA A 158 11.76 -2.17 -2.02
CA ALA A 158 13.12 -2.46 -2.43
C ALA A 158 13.74 -3.58 -1.57
N ARG A 159 14.98 -3.98 -1.88
CA ARG A 159 15.72 -4.95 -1.08
C ARG A 159 16.30 -4.36 0.21
N SER A 160 16.49 -3.04 0.26
CA SER A 160 17.09 -2.33 1.41
C SER A 160 16.27 -1.12 1.80
N ALA A 161 16.32 -0.72 3.08
CA ALA A 161 15.72 0.52 3.55
C ALA A 161 16.44 1.76 2.99
N GLU A 162 17.73 1.65 2.67
CA GLU A 162 18.51 2.73 2.03
C GLU A 162 17.92 3.09 0.65
N ASP A 163 17.63 2.10 -0.20
CA ASP A 163 17.04 2.37 -1.52
C ASP A 163 15.61 2.91 -1.43
N VAL A 164 14.83 2.43 -0.45
CA VAL A 164 13.50 2.98 -0.15
C VAL A 164 13.59 4.45 0.26
N GLN A 165 14.51 4.80 1.18
CA GLN A 165 14.72 6.18 1.63
C GLN A 165 15.17 7.09 0.47
N ARG A 166 16.09 6.63 -0.36
CA ARG A 166 16.56 7.39 -1.55
C ARG A 166 15.42 7.74 -2.50
N LEU A 167 14.51 6.80 -2.73
CA LEU A 167 13.35 7.06 -3.58
C LEU A 167 12.33 7.95 -2.87
N LEU A 168 12.12 7.79 -1.58
CA LEU A 168 11.25 8.68 -0.81
C LEU A 168 11.76 10.13 -0.90
N ASP A 169 13.06 10.37 -0.76
CA ASP A 169 13.67 11.71 -0.84
C ASP A 169 13.44 12.37 -2.21
N VAL A 170 13.37 11.57 -3.28
CA VAL A 170 13.06 12.04 -4.64
C VAL A 170 11.56 12.31 -4.83
N LEU A 171 10.71 11.41 -4.29
CA LEU A 171 9.28 11.41 -4.56
C LEU A 171 8.48 12.31 -3.62
N ALA A 172 8.97 12.54 -2.39
CA ALA A 172 8.26 13.36 -1.42
C ALA A 172 8.27 14.86 -1.81
N GLY A 173 7.19 15.54 -1.44
CA GLY A 173 7.04 16.98 -1.61
C GLY A 173 5.71 17.38 -2.23
N HIS A 174 5.34 18.65 -2.03
CA HIS A 174 4.09 19.21 -2.50
C HIS A 174 3.95 19.19 -4.03
N ASP A 175 2.73 18.98 -4.49
CA ASP A 175 2.33 19.06 -5.90
C ASP A 175 0.95 19.72 -6.03
N ASP A 176 0.90 20.90 -6.65
CA ASP A 176 -0.34 21.65 -6.90
C ASP A 176 -1.36 20.88 -7.77
N SER A 177 -0.91 19.85 -8.50
CA SER A 177 -1.76 19.01 -9.35
C SER A 177 -2.51 17.93 -8.59
N ASP A 178 -2.13 17.66 -7.33
CA ASP A 178 -2.78 16.69 -6.46
C ASP A 178 -3.43 17.38 -5.27
N GLY A 179 -4.77 17.46 -5.27
CA GLY A 179 -5.53 18.09 -4.18
C GLY A 179 -5.41 17.41 -2.80
N THR A 180 -4.70 16.28 -2.71
CA THR A 180 -4.39 15.60 -1.44
C THR A 180 -2.93 15.75 -1.03
N SER A 181 -2.10 16.36 -1.86
CA SER A 181 -0.70 16.62 -1.56
C SER A 181 -0.57 17.67 -0.46
N LEU A 182 0.13 17.32 0.62
CA LEU A 182 0.27 18.18 1.81
C LEU A 182 1.11 19.42 1.49
N THR A 183 0.55 20.58 1.83
CA THR A 183 1.28 21.85 1.85
C THR A 183 2.15 21.98 3.10
N GLN A 184 3.12 22.89 3.09
CA GLN A 184 3.93 23.17 4.27
C GLN A 184 3.07 23.61 5.48
N GLU A 185 2.02 24.38 5.25
CA GLU A 185 1.09 24.81 6.31
C GLU A 185 0.33 23.62 6.93
N GLU A 186 -0.13 22.69 6.09
CA GLU A 186 -0.79 21.46 6.57
C GLU A 186 0.14 20.55 7.34
N CYS A 187 1.40 20.42 6.92
CA CYS A 187 2.41 19.68 7.68
C CYS A 187 2.61 20.28 9.07
N VAL A 188 2.72 21.61 9.19
CA VAL A 188 2.83 22.30 10.47
C VAL A 188 1.58 22.08 11.34
N ARG A 189 0.38 22.17 10.76
CA ARG A 189 -0.87 21.92 11.48
C ARG A 189 -0.97 20.50 12.02
N LEU A 190 -0.68 19.48 11.18
CA LEU A 190 -0.72 18.08 11.61
C LEU A 190 0.26 17.82 12.76
N THR A 191 1.41 18.48 12.75
CA THR A 191 2.38 18.40 13.84
C THR A 191 1.86 19.04 15.13
N SER A 192 1.28 20.24 15.06
CA SER A 192 0.75 20.94 16.22
C SER A 192 -0.49 20.27 16.83
N ASP A 193 -1.29 19.60 16.02
CA ASP A 193 -2.50 18.89 16.46
C ASP A 193 -2.21 17.49 17.05
N GLY A 194 -0.93 17.08 17.15
CA GLY A 194 -0.51 15.80 17.72
C GLY A 194 -0.73 14.59 16.82
N PHE A 195 -1.03 14.79 15.53
CA PHE A 195 -1.14 13.72 14.53
C PHE A 195 0.20 13.36 13.89
N ALA A 196 1.22 14.18 14.16
CA ALA A 196 2.58 13.96 13.65
C ALA A 196 3.58 13.79 14.80
N GLY A 197 4.53 12.90 14.62
CA GLY A 197 5.57 12.61 15.62
C GLY A 197 6.68 13.67 15.73
N ALA A 198 6.60 14.79 14.98
CA ALA A 198 7.73 15.69 14.85
C ALA A 198 7.36 17.18 14.72
N SER A 199 8.29 18.06 15.05
CA SER A 199 8.16 19.50 14.89
C SER A 199 8.42 19.94 13.45
N SER A 200 7.84 21.08 13.07
CA SER A 200 7.91 21.72 11.75
C SER A 200 9.32 22.13 11.27
N SER A 201 10.36 21.94 12.08
CA SER A 201 11.74 22.36 11.78
C SER A 201 12.60 21.30 11.11
N GLY A 202 12.07 20.10 10.80
CA GLY A 202 12.85 19.00 10.21
C GLY A 202 13.82 18.30 11.19
N GLU A 203 14.11 18.88 12.33
CA GLU A 203 15.05 18.32 13.32
C GLU A 203 14.40 17.24 14.22
N ALA A 204 13.10 17.25 14.36
CA ALA A 204 12.40 16.31 15.25
C ALA A 204 12.14 14.93 14.62
N PHE A 205 12.35 14.75 13.32
CA PHE A 205 12.41 13.42 12.68
C PHE A 205 13.66 12.61 13.10
N ALA A 206 14.62 13.25 13.74
CA ALA A 206 15.84 12.63 14.20
C ALA A 206 15.72 11.91 15.55
N ALA A 207 14.59 12.05 16.27
CA ALA A 207 14.41 11.37 17.55
C ALA A 207 14.27 9.84 17.30
N PRO A 208 15.09 9.01 17.95
CA PRO A 208 15.09 7.58 17.72
C PRO A 208 13.76 6.94 18.18
N LEU A 209 13.45 5.79 17.62
CA LEU A 209 12.38 4.94 18.12
C LEU A 209 12.77 4.44 19.52
N THR A 210 11.99 4.78 20.52
CA THR A 210 12.24 4.39 21.92
C THR A 210 11.20 3.44 22.47
N HIS A 211 10.02 3.41 21.87
CA HIS A 211 8.91 2.59 22.31
C HIS A 211 8.25 1.91 21.12
N VAL A 212 7.86 0.67 21.31
CA VAL A 212 7.02 -0.08 20.38
C VAL A 212 5.85 -0.68 21.15
N LYS A 213 4.66 -0.52 20.58
CA LYS A 213 3.44 -1.14 21.08
C LYS A 213 2.99 -2.26 20.16
N VAL A 214 2.50 -3.34 20.73
CA VAL A 214 2.04 -4.53 20.00
C VAL A 214 0.54 -4.67 20.11
N ALA A 215 -0.16 -4.85 18.98
CA ALA A 215 -1.59 -5.16 18.93
C ALA A 215 -1.81 -6.68 19.09
N ARG A 216 -1.78 -7.17 20.32
CA ARG A 216 -1.84 -8.62 20.61
C ARG A 216 -3.16 -9.27 20.20
N GLY A 217 -4.30 -8.59 20.42
CA GLY A 217 -5.61 -9.09 20.02
C GLY A 217 -5.71 -9.29 18.52
N LEU A 218 -5.28 -8.29 17.74
CA LEU A 218 -5.22 -8.41 16.30
C LEU A 218 -4.23 -9.49 15.85
N ALA A 219 -3.03 -9.54 16.46
CA ALA A 219 -2.00 -10.57 16.18
C ALA A 219 -2.49 -11.99 16.44
N ASN A 220 -3.35 -12.21 17.45
CA ASN A 220 -3.94 -13.52 17.76
C ASN A 220 -4.86 -14.07 16.66
N THR A 221 -5.22 -13.26 15.66
CA THR A 221 -5.95 -13.72 14.46
C THR A 221 -5.05 -14.35 13.41
N ALA A 222 -3.72 -14.26 13.56
CA ALA A 222 -2.73 -14.92 12.72
C ALA A 222 -2.37 -16.33 13.25
N ASP A 223 -1.72 -17.12 12.40
CA ASP A 223 -1.22 -18.44 12.78
C ASP A 223 -0.04 -18.36 13.78
N GLU A 224 0.37 -19.50 14.29
CA GLU A 224 1.42 -19.59 15.30
C GLU A 224 2.77 -19.11 14.77
N GLU A 225 3.12 -19.47 13.54
CA GLU A 225 4.38 -19.08 12.91
C GLU A 225 4.49 -17.56 12.77
N THR A 226 3.40 -16.91 12.33
CA THR A 226 3.34 -15.44 12.22
C THR A 226 3.42 -14.76 13.59
N ARG A 227 2.78 -15.32 14.63
CA ARG A 227 2.90 -14.79 15.99
C ARG A 227 4.30 -14.90 16.55
N GLN A 228 4.97 -16.03 16.34
CA GLN A 228 6.36 -16.23 16.75
C GLN A 228 7.31 -15.26 16.06
N LEU A 229 7.08 -14.98 14.77
CA LEU A 229 7.83 -13.96 14.03
C LEU A 229 7.64 -12.55 14.64
N LEU A 230 6.41 -12.21 15.01
CA LEU A 230 6.12 -10.93 15.68
C LEU A 230 6.84 -10.82 17.02
N ASP A 231 6.83 -11.90 17.83
CA ASP A 231 7.52 -11.95 19.12
C ASP A 231 9.05 -11.88 18.95
N ALA A 232 9.59 -12.55 17.95
CA ALA A 232 11.02 -12.46 17.61
C ALA A 232 11.41 -11.02 17.21
N ALA A 233 10.60 -10.36 16.39
CA ALA A 233 10.82 -8.96 16.00
C ALA A 233 10.76 -8.03 17.23
N ALA A 234 9.81 -8.23 18.13
CA ALA A 234 9.73 -7.48 19.39
C ALA A 234 10.99 -7.68 20.24
N GLY A 235 11.48 -8.93 20.39
CA GLY A 235 12.72 -9.25 21.12
C GLY A 235 13.97 -8.62 20.50
N VAL A 236 14.03 -8.52 19.17
CA VAL A 236 15.11 -7.81 18.46
C VAL A 236 15.11 -6.33 18.83
N LEU A 237 13.96 -5.69 18.86
CA LEU A 237 13.83 -4.28 19.23
C LEU A 237 14.19 -4.04 20.71
N GLU A 238 13.76 -4.93 21.62
CA GLU A 238 14.15 -4.88 23.04
C GLU A 238 15.68 -4.98 23.22
N ALA A 239 16.33 -5.85 22.45
CA ALA A 239 17.80 -5.98 22.48
C ALA A 239 18.51 -4.71 21.99
N GLN A 240 17.86 -3.84 21.23
CA GLN A 240 18.34 -2.52 20.85
C GLN A 240 17.99 -1.41 21.86
N GLY A 241 17.35 -1.77 22.97
CA GLY A 241 16.97 -0.80 24.02
C GLY A 241 15.62 -0.12 23.77
N VAL A 242 14.82 -0.60 22.81
CA VAL A 242 13.45 -0.11 22.56
C VAL A 242 12.52 -0.78 23.59
N ALA A 243 11.70 0.02 24.29
CA ALA A 243 10.73 -0.52 25.22
C ALA A 243 9.53 -1.12 24.46
N VAL A 244 9.23 -2.38 24.70
CA VAL A 244 8.08 -3.07 24.09
C VAL A 244 6.95 -3.21 25.11
N MET A 245 5.74 -2.85 24.70
CA MET A 245 4.52 -2.95 25.50
C MET A 245 3.31 -3.26 24.63
N ASP A 246 2.20 -3.67 25.24
CA ASP A 246 0.96 -3.88 24.49
C ASP A 246 0.19 -2.55 24.35
N ILE A 247 -0.60 -2.41 23.28
CA ILE A 247 -1.58 -1.32 23.17
C ILE A 247 -2.72 -1.51 24.16
N SER A 248 -3.50 -0.45 24.41
CA SER A 248 -4.70 -0.58 25.23
C SER A 248 -5.70 -1.56 24.63
N PRO A 249 -6.41 -2.36 25.45
CA PRO A 249 -7.41 -3.32 24.95
C PRO A 249 -8.49 -2.66 24.09
N GLU A 250 -8.91 -1.45 24.43
CA GLU A 250 -9.92 -0.68 23.68
C GLU A 250 -9.42 -0.31 22.29
N THR A 251 -8.16 0.06 22.16
CA THR A 251 -7.55 0.35 20.85
C THR A 251 -7.38 -0.93 20.03
N ASP A 252 -6.95 -2.03 20.65
CA ASP A 252 -6.78 -3.32 19.97
C ASP A 252 -8.12 -3.84 19.40
N GLU A 253 -9.20 -3.75 20.18
CA GLU A 253 -10.55 -4.09 19.72
C GLU A 253 -10.98 -3.19 18.55
N LEU A 254 -10.68 -1.89 18.60
CA LEU A 254 -11.00 -0.96 17.53
C LEU A 254 -10.21 -1.25 16.25
N LEU A 255 -8.94 -1.64 16.34
CA LEU A 255 -8.14 -2.08 15.18
C LEU A 255 -8.73 -3.34 14.55
N GLY A 256 -9.31 -4.24 15.34
CA GLY A 256 -10.00 -5.44 14.87
C GLY A 256 -11.20 -5.18 13.94
N VAL A 257 -11.77 -3.97 13.95
CA VAL A 257 -12.88 -3.57 13.06
C VAL A 257 -12.46 -2.58 11.97
N ALA A 258 -11.20 -2.14 11.96
CA ALA A 258 -10.69 -1.16 10.99
C ALA A 258 -10.81 -1.63 9.55
N ASN A 259 -10.58 -2.95 9.29
CA ASN A 259 -10.70 -3.52 7.95
C ASN A 259 -12.13 -3.48 7.42
N VAL A 260 -13.14 -3.70 8.25
CA VAL A 260 -14.55 -3.61 7.82
C VAL A 260 -14.89 -2.19 7.39
N ALA A 261 -14.48 -1.19 8.18
CA ALA A 261 -14.66 0.20 7.82
C ALA A 261 -13.88 0.58 6.55
N TRP A 262 -12.63 0.11 6.42
CA TRP A 262 -11.84 0.34 5.22
C TRP A 262 -12.47 -0.29 3.97
N ASN A 263 -12.92 -1.54 4.04
CA ASN A 263 -13.57 -2.22 2.92
C ASN A 263 -14.83 -1.47 2.45
N ILE A 264 -15.61 -0.91 3.38
CA ILE A 264 -16.78 -0.07 3.06
C ILE A 264 -16.35 1.17 2.27
N LEU A 265 -15.38 1.92 2.78
CA LEU A 265 -14.88 3.15 2.16
C LEU A 265 -14.23 2.86 0.80
N MET A 266 -13.32 1.88 0.75
CA MET A 266 -12.62 1.49 -0.46
C MET A 266 -13.57 1.05 -1.57
N CYS A 267 -14.54 0.18 -1.28
CA CYS A 267 -15.50 -0.28 -2.28
C CYS A 267 -16.41 0.85 -2.77
N ALA A 268 -16.83 1.76 -1.89
CA ALA A 268 -17.64 2.92 -2.24
C ALA A 268 -16.89 3.86 -3.20
N GLU A 269 -15.64 4.17 -2.88
CA GLU A 269 -14.77 5.02 -3.71
C GLU A 269 -14.39 4.35 -5.02
N LEU A 270 -14.01 3.06 -5.01
CA LEU A 270 -13.73 2.27 -6.20
C LEU A 270 -14.94 2.25 -7.12
N CYS A 271 -16.14 1.95 -6.61
CA CYS A 271 -17.37 1.95 -7.40
C CYS A 271 -17.55 3.28 -8.14
N ASN A 272 -17.34 4.40 -7.46
CA ASN A 272 -17.45 5.74 -8.05
C ASN A 272 -16.33 6.00 -9.09
N ASN A 273 -15.07 5.66 -8.77
CA ASN A 273 -13.94 5.89 -9.66
C ASN A 273 -14.00 5.07 -10.95
N VAL A 274 -14.38 3.79 -10.90
CA VAL A 274 -14.45 2.93 -12.09
C VAL A 274 -15.73 3.15 -12.92
N ASN A 275 -16.65 4.01 -12.49
CA ASN A 275 -17.82 4.38 -13.30
C ASN A 275 -17.46 5.11 -14.59
N ARG A 276 -16.27 5.73 -14.65
CA ARG A 276 -15.76 6.37 -15.86
C ARG A 276 -15.37 5.40 -16.98
N TYR A 277 -15.22 4.10 -16.67
CA TYR A 277 -14.80 3.07 -17.61
C TYR A 277 -16.03 2.35 -18.18
N GLU A 278 -16.50 2.83 -19.33
CA GLU A 278 -17.74 2.36 -19.95
C GLU A 278 -17.57 1.80 -21.39
N GLY A 279 -16.32 1.88 -21.93
CA GLY A 279 -16.00 1.35 -23.25
C GLY A 279 -16.41 2.24 -24.44
N MET A 280 -16.94 3.45 -24.21
CA MET A 280 -17.29 4.36 -25.30
C MET A 280 -16.17 5.37 -25.58
N LYS A 281 -15.62 6.02 -24.55
CA LYS A 281 -14.63 7.09 -24.70
C LYS A 281 -13.22 6.51 -24.86
N TYR A 282 -12.92 5.45 -24.14
CA TYR A 282 -11.64 4.72 -24.18
C TYR A 282 -11.76 3.36 -23.49
N GLY A 283 -10.72 2.55 -23.64
CA GLY A 283 -10.67 1.23 -23.04
C GLY A 283 -11.39 0.17 -23.85
N TYR A 284 -11.63 -0.99 -23.22
CA TYR A 284 -12.29 -2.13 -23.87
C TYR A 284 -13.74 -1.79 -24.26
N GLN A 285 -14.09 -2.08 -25.49
CA GLN A 285 -15.42 -1.92 -26.04
C GLN A 285 -15.96 -3.28 -26.51
N ALA A 286 -17.13 -3.67 -26.02
CA ALA A 286 -17.81 -4.88 -26.49
C ALA A 286 -18.28 -4.73 -27.94
N GLU A 287 -18.13 -5.78 -28.72
CA GLU A 287 -18.54 -5.81 -30.13
C GLU A 287 -20.03 -6.11 -30.29
N GLN A 288 -20.59 -5.72 -31.45
CA GLN A 288 -21.95 -6.06 -31.89
C GLN A 288 -23.07 -5.66 -30.92
N CYS A 289 -22.93 -4.52 -30.26
CA CYS A 289 -23.96 -3.93 -29.42
C CYS A 289 -24.95 -3.12 -30.27
N GLN A 290 -26.25 -3.25 -29.99
CA GLN A 290 -27.32 -2.55 -30.72
C GLN A 290 -27.75 -1.25 -30.05
N THR A 291 -27.52 -1.15 -28.73
CA THR A 291 -27.91 0.00 -27.93
C THR A 291 -26.71 0.46 -27.05
N ILE A 292 -26.77 1.70 -26.58
CA ILE A 292 -25.75 2.24 -25.66
C ILE A 292 -25.78 1.50 -24.32
N ASP A 293 -26.94 1.13 -23.82
CA ASP A 293 -27.10 0.37 -22.57
C ASP A 293 -26.48 -1.02 -22.69
N GLU A 294 -26.67 -1.67 -23.85
CA GLU A 294 -26.01 -2.95 -24.14
C GLU A 294 -24.52 -2.80 -24.22
N LEU A 295 -24.02 -1.74 -24.87
CA LEU A 295 -22.60 -1.45 -24.96
C LEU A 295 -21.97 -1.29 -23.57
N TYR A 296 -22.54 -0.46 -22.70
CA TYR A 296 -22.05 -0.25 -21.33
C TYR A 296 -22.08 -1.53 -20.51
N THR A 297 -23.21 -2.22 -20.53
CA THR A 297 -23.40 -3.44 -19.74
C THR A 297 -22.40 -4.51 -20.17
N ARG A 298 -22.27 -4.76 -21.47
CA ARG A 298 -21.40 -5.81 -22.00
C ARG A 298 -19.93 -5.45 -21.83
N SER A 299 -19.52 -4.20 -22.15
CA SER A 299 -18.14 -3.79 -22.00
C SER A 299 -17.64 -3.97 -20.56
N ARG A 300 -18.45 -3.55 -19.58
CA ARG A 300 -18.11 -3.71 -18.15
C ARG A 300 -18.18 -5.16 -17.68
N THR A 301 -19.15 -5.95 -18.18
CA THR A 301 -19.29 -7.37 -17.83
C THR A 301 -18.13 -8.20 -18.36
N GLU A 302 -17.66 -7.91 -19.58
CA GLU A 302 -16.60 -8.67 -20.27
C GLU A 302 -15.20 -8.24 -19.81
N ALA A 303 -15.02 -6.98 -19.39
CA ALA A 303 -13.71 -6.41 -19.11
C ALA A 303 -13.33 -6.42 -17.63
N PHE A 304 -14.27 -6.25 -16.69
CA PHE A 304 -13.95 -6.30 -15.28
C PHE A 304 -13.91 -7.73 -14.74
N GLY A 305 -12.92 -8.00 -13.90
CA GLY A 305 -12.80 -9.25 -13.16
C GLY A 305 -13.86 -9.42 -12.07
N ARG A 306 -13.89 -10.61 -11.47
CA ARG A 306 -14.88 -10.96 -10.45
C ARG A 306 -14.81 -10.08 -9.21
N LEU A 307 -13.60 -9.85 -8.66
CA LEU A 307 -13.39 -9.08 -7.44
C LEU A 307 -13.83 -7.63 -7.65
N THR A 308 -13.44 -7.01 -8.77
CA THR A 308 -13.84 -5.64 -9.14
C THR A 308 -15.34 -5.49 -9.25
N LYS A 309 -16.03 -6.45 -9.92
CA LYS A 309 -17.51 -6.46 -9.98
C LYS A 309 -18.15 -6.60 -8.60
N THR A 310 -17.58 -7.43 -7.73
CA THR A 310 -18.05 -7.56 -6.34
C THR A 310 -17.90 -6.24 -5.58
N ALA A 311 -16.74 -5.57 -5.68
CA ALA A 311 -16.49 -4.28 -5.04
C ALA A 311 -17.44 -3.18 -5.57
N ILE A 312 -17.73 -3.17 -6.88
CA ILE A 312 -18.70 -2.25 -7.50
C ILE A 312 -20.09 -2.47 -6.91
N LEU A 313 -20.55 -3.71 -6.83
CA LEU A 313 -21.89 -4.04 -6.30
C LEU A 313 -21.97 -3.66 -4.82
N TYR A 314 -20.95 -4.00 -4.03
CA TYR A 314 -20.88 -3.68 -2.61
C TYR A 314 -20.85 -2.16 -2.38
N GLY A 315 -20.03 -1.43 -3.13
CA GLY A 315 -19.92 0.03 -3.06
C GLY A 315 -21.24 0.71 -3.47
N SER A 316 -21.91 0.22 -4.51
CA SER A 316 -23.21 0.73 -4.94
C SER A 316 -24.27 0.57 -3.85
N GLU A 317 -24.31 -0.59 -3.19
CA GLU A 317 -25.24 -0.87 -2.09
C GLU A 317 -24.95 0.02 -0.87
N VAL A 318 -23.67 0.20 -0.53
CA VAL A 318 -23.25 1.07 0.58
C VAL A 318 -23.66 2.52 0.35
N LEU A 319 -23.60 3.01 -0.88
CA LEU A 319 -23.95 4.39 -1.25
C LEU A 319 -25.46 4.57 -1.54
N ALA A 320 -26.24 3.50 -1.56
CA ALA A 320 -27.68 3.56 -1.85
C ALA A 320 -28.44 4.34 -0.76
N THR A 321 -29.55 4.96 -1.17
CA THR A 321 -30.47 5.66 -0.25
C THR A 321 -30.92 4.72 0.87
N GLY A 322 -30.79 5.17 2.13
CA GLY A 322 -31.12 4.37 3.32
C GLY A 322 -29.97 3.51 3.86
N ASN A 323 -28.91 3.26 3.07
CA ASN A 323 -27.71 2.56 3.53
C ASN A 323 -26.56 3.52 3.82
N TYR A 324 -26.52 4.69 3.19
CA TYR A 324 -25.44 5.65 3.32
C TYR A 324 -25.10 5.98 4.79
N GLU A 325 -26.08 6.35 5.59
CA GLU A 325 -25.88 6.67 7.02
C GLU A 325 -25.49 5.43 7.84
N ARG A 326 -26.08 4.28 7.51
CA ARG A 326 -25.86 3.03 8.24
C ARG A 326 -24.49 2.42 7.95
N CYS A 327 -23.97 2.61 6.74
CA CYS A 327 -22.73 1.97 6.26
C CYS A 327 -21.62 3.01 6.07
N TYR A 328 -21.72 3.91 5.09
CA TYR A 328 -20.66 4.81 4.69
C TYR A 328 -20.32 5.85 5.78
N ASP A 329 -21.32 6.58 6.27
CA ASP A 329 -21.12 7.56 7.35
C ASP A 329 -20.62 6.90 8.63
N LYS A 330 -21.14 5.70 8.95
CA LYS A 330 -20.64 4.95 10.11
C LYS A 330 -19.16 4.53 9.92
N ALA A 331 -18.75 4.13 8.73
CA ALA A 331 -17.35 3.81 8.43
C ALA A 331 -16.44 5.03 8.58
N LEU A 332 -16.89 6.22 8.14
CA LEU A 332 -16.16 7.48 8.37
C LEU A 332 -15.99 7.79 9.87
N ARG A 333 -17.02 7.53 10.68
CA ARG A 333 -16.93 7.71 12.14
C ARG A 333 -15.95 6.72 12.78
N ILE A 334 -15.95 5.46 12.35
CA ILE A 334 -14.97 4.44 12.78
C ILE A 334 -13.56 4.88 12.38
N ARG A 335 -13.37 5.37 11.14
CA ARG A 335 -12.10 5.94 10.68
C ARG A 335 -11.59 7.01 11.68
N ARG A 336 -12.45 7.95 12.08
CA ARG A 336 -12.07 8.99 13.03
C ARG A 336 -11.65 8.41 14.38
N LEU A 337 -12.40 7.43 14.90
CA LEU A 337 -12.07 6.76 16.16
C LEU A 337 -10.71 6.03 16.08
N VAL A 338 -10.42 5.35 14.96
CA VAL A 338 -9.12 4.70 14.74
C VAL A 338 -7.99 5.72 14.73
N VAL A 339 -8.15 6.84 14.00
CA VAL A 339 -7.15 7.91 13.96
C VAL A 339 -6.90 8.49 15.36
N ASP A 340 -7.95 8.80 16.11
CA ASP A 340 -7.84 9.37 17.45
C ASP A 340 -7.21 8.37 18.45
N ALA A 341 -7.51 7.07 18.34
CA ALA A 341 -6.92 6.03 19.16
C ALA A 341 -5.43 5.86 18.86
N LEU A 342 -5.06 5.75 17.59
CA LEU A 342 -3.67 5.63 17.18
C LEU A 342 -2.84 6.86 17.55
N SER A 343 -3.39 8.06 17.40
CA SER A 343 -2.71 9.31 17.82
C SER A 343 -2.40 9.32 19.32
N ARG A 344 -3.29 8.80 20.16
CA ARG A 344 -3.03 8.66 21.60
C ARG A 344 -2.02 7.56 21.93
N GLU A 345 -2.14 6.40 21.28
CA GLU A 345 -1.24 5.26 21.52
C GLU A 345 0.19 5.55 21.09
N LEU A 346 0.37 6.24 19.97
CA LEU A 346 1.67 6.50 19.37
C LEU A 346 2.23 7.88 19.75
N ALA A 347 1.57 8.61 20.66
CA ALA A 347 2.08 9.89 21.16
C ALA A 347 3.51 9.71 21.69
N PRO A 348 4.43 10.65 21.39
CA PRO A 348 5.81 10.59 21.85
C PRO A 348 5.90 10.43 23.37
N VAL A 349 6.74 9.51 23.84
CA VAL A 349 6.90 9.20 25.25
C VAL A 349 8.17 9.87 25.78
N GLY A 350 8.06 10.68 26.84
CA GLY A 350 9.19 11.29 27.51
C GLY A 350 8.82 11.69 28.93
N ALA A 351 9.75 11.51 29.87
CA ALA A 351 9.64 12.12 31.19
C ALA A 351 9.88 13.65 31.07
N SER A 352 9.23 14.45 31.91
CA SER A 352 9.40 15.91 31.91
C SER A 352 10.90 16.28 31.99
N GLY A 353 11.44 16.82 30.89
CA GLY A 353 12.85 17.27 30.79
C GLY A 353 13.81 16.32 30.07
N GLN A 354 13.35 15.19 29.51
CA GLN A 354 14.13 14.30 28.63
C GLN A 354 13.66 14.42 27.17
N GLU A 355 14.54 14.08 26.22
CA GLU A 355 14.18 13.99 24.81
C GLU A 355 13.02 13.02 24.63
N THR A 356 11.97 13.47 23.96
CA THR A 356 10.80 12.65 23.64
C THR A 356 11.17 11.68 22.51
N GLY A 357 11.17 10.38 22.77
CA GLY A 357 11.37 9.36 21.75
C GLY A 357 10.11 9.04 20.98
N GLN A 358 10.30 8.57 19.74
CA GLN A 358 9.19 8.11 18.87
C GLN A 358 8.59 6.79 19.39
N CYS A 359 7.29 6.60 19.14
CA CYS A 359 6.58 5.37 19.42
C CYS A 359 6.00 4.80 18.11
N ALA A 360 6.12 3.48 17.90
CA ALA A 360 5.53 2.80 16.76
C ALA A 360 4.62 1.65 17.19
N LEU A 361 3.69 1.26 16.32
CA LEU A 361 2.87 0.06 16.47
C LEU A 361 3.49 -1.08 15.65
N LEU A 362 3.69 -2.23 16.27
CA LEU A 362 4.19 -3.45 15.64
C LEU A 362 3.02 -4.41 15.39
N LEU A 363 2.89 -4.84 14.14
CA LEU A 363 1.79 -5.66 13.64
C LEU A 363 2.31 -6.80 12.75
N PRO A 364 1.58 -7.93 12.64
CA PRO A 364 1.70 -8.82 11.49
C PRO A 364 1.30 -8.10 10.20
N VAL A 365 1.64 -8.70 9.06
CA VAL A 365 1.22 -8.21 7.73
C VAL A 365 0.23 -9.19 7.08
N CYS A 366 0.36 -10.48 7.39
CA CYS A 366 -0.48 -11.57 6.89
C CYS A 366 -0.88 -12.48 8.05
N ALA A 367 -1.94 -13.30 7.85
CA ALA A 367 -2.33 -14.32 8.84
C ALA A 367 -1.41 -15.53 8.80
N LYS A 368 -0.78 -15.83 7.66
CA LYS A 368 0.19 -16.96 7.50
C LYS A 368 1.34 -16.61 6.56
N ARG A 369 2.37 -17.44 6.57
CA ARG A 369 3.64 -17.19 5.87
C ARG A 369 3.67 -17.61 4.40
N SER A 370 2.68 -18.34 3.91
CA SER A 370 2.59 -18.71 2.49
C SER A 370 1.14 -18.88 2.05
N TYR A 371 0.89 -18.60 0.80
CA TYR A 371 -0.41 -18.73 0.15
C TYR A 371 -0.25 -19.36 -1.22
N SER A 372 -1.26 -20.07 -1.66
CA SER A 372 -1.34 -20.70 -2.99
C SER A 372 -2.54 -20.17 -3.77
N THR A 373 -2.59 -20.44 -5.06
CA THR A 373 -3.79 -20.16 -5.87
C THR A 373 -5.02 -20.89 -5.35
N ALA A 374 -4.85 -22.08 -4.77
CA ALA A 374 -5.94 -22.82 -4.16
C ALA A 374 -6.55 -22.12 -2.93
N ASP A 375 -5.77 -21.35 -2.17
CA ASP A 375 -6.31 -20.54 -1.07
C ASP A 375 -7.27 -19.46 -1.58
N VAL A 376 -6.91 -18.78 -2.67
CA VAL A 376 -7.76 -17.76 -3.31
C VAL A 376 -8.99 -18.36 -3.98
N GLU A 377 -8.84 -19.54 -4.60
CA GLU A 377 -9.97 -20.27 -5.19
C GLU A 377 -10.98 -20.69 -4.11
N ALA A 378 -10.48 -21.15 -2.96
CA ALA A 378 -11.32 -21.53 -1.82
C ALA A 378 -11.99 -20.32 -1.16
N ASN A 379 -11.30 -19.18 -1.09
CA ASN A 379 -11.83 -17.93 -0.55
C ASN A 379 -11.58 -16.73 -1.49
N PRO A 380 -12.50 -16.44 -2.41
CA PRO A 380 -12.36 -15.33 -3.35
C PRO A 380 -12.42 -13.93 -2.71
N TYR A 381 -12.67 -13.86 -1.42
CA TYR A 381 -12.75 -12.61 -0.63
C TYR A 381 -11.56 -12.44 0.31
N LEU A 382 -10.50 -13.22 0.12
CA LEU A 382 -9.30 -13.19 0.95
C LEU A 382 -8.70 -11.78 1.05
N ALA A 383 -8.76 -10.99 -0.02
CA ALA A 383 -8.34 -9.59 -0.03
C ALA A 383 -9.04 -8.71 1.03
N PHE A 384 -10.33 -8.96 1.30
CA PHE A 384 -11.13 -8.22 2.29
C PHE A 384 -10.97 -8.75 3.71
N GLU A 385 -10.38 -9.93 3.88
CA GLU A 385 -10.12 -10.54 5.19
C GLU A 385 -8.70 -10.27 5.65
N GLU A 386 -7.71 -10.50 4.77
CA GLU A 386 -6.30 -10.37 5.08
C GLU A 386 -5.84 -8.92 5.23
N ASN A 387 -6.56 -7.95 4.67
CA ASN A 387 -6.27 -6.54 4.87
C ASN A 387 -6.52 -6.06 6.32
N ARG A 388 -7.00 -6.93 7.22
CA ARG A 388 -7.14 -6.62 8.65
C ARG A 388 -5.83 -6.10 9.28
N PHE A 389 -4.69 -6.55 8.80
CA PHE A 389 -3.39 -6.13 9.29
C PHE A 389 -2.88 -4.82 8.65
N THR A 390 -3.28 -4.53 7.41
CA THR A 390 -2.84 -3.35 6.65
C THR A 390 -3.86 -2.20 6.66
N ALA A 391 -5.14 -2.50 6.93
CA ALA A 391 -6.20 -1.51 7.02
C ALA A 391 -5.97 -0.41 8.06
N PRO A 392 -5.35 -0.66 9.24
CA PRO A 392 -5.04 0.43 10.17
C PRO A 392 -4.20 1.55 9.55
N ALA A 393 -3.19 1.23 8.73
CA ALA A 393 -2.39 2.22 8.03
C ALA A 393 -3.15 2.89 6.87
N ALA A 394 -3.94 2.11 6.10
CA ALA A 394 -4.74 2.64 4.98
C ALA A 394 -5.82 3.62 5.47
N ILE A 395 -6.60 3.23 6.48
CA ILE A 395 -7.73 4.03 6.98
C ILE A 395 -7.29 5.27 7.75
N SER A 396 -6.11 5.24 8.40
CA SER A 396 -5.57 6.36 9.16
C SER A 396 -4.73 7.33 8.34
N GLY A 397 -4.15 6.87 7.22
CA GLY A 397 -3.19 7.64 6.44
C GLY A 397 -1.79 7.71 7.08
N LEU A 398 -1.55 6.96 8.14
CA LEU A 398 -0.26 6.91 8.82
C LEU A 398 0.77 6.09 8.02
N PRO A 399 2.07 6.41 8.15
CA PRO A 399 3.13 5.67 7.49
C PRO A 399 3.30 4.28 8.09
N ALA A 400 3.64 3.33 7.24
CA ALA A 400 3.93 1.96 7.64
C ALA A 400 5.13 1.40 6.86
N VAL A 401 6.05 0.75 7.56
CA VAL A 401 7.20 0.07 6.99
C VAL A 401 7.11 -1.42 7.26
N VAL A 402 7.30 -2.22 6.23
CA VAL A 402 7.43 -3.68 6.35
C VAL A 402 8.89 -4.07 6.24
N ALA A 403 9.37 -4.83 7.20
CA ALA A 403 10.71 -5.42 7.19
C ALA A 403 10.76 -6.66 8.09
N GLY A 404 11.60 -7.64 7.77
CA GLY A 404 11.69 -8.86 8.57
C GLY A 404 10.36 -9.63 8.69
N GLY A 405 9.44 -9.42 7.77
CA GLY A 405 8.13 -10.06 7.73
C GLY A 405 7.06 -9.48 8.66
N VAL A 406 7.35 -8.37 9.35
CA VAL A 406 6.43 -7.64 10.23
C VAL A 406 6.23 -6.20 9.75
N GLN A 407 5.24 -5.49 10.28
CA GLN A 407 4.93 -4.10 9.97
C GLN A 407 5.15 -3.22 11.20
N LEU A 408 5.87 -2.11 11.01
CA LEU A 408 5.93 -0.98 11.93
C LEU A 408 5.11 0.17 11.39
N MET A 409 4.22 0.74 12.19
CA MET A 409 3.41 1.90 11.84
C MET A 409 3.67 3.03 12.85
N GLY A 410 3.92 4.24 12.36
CA GLY A 410 4.20 5.42 13.17
C GLY A 410 3.18 6.54 13.00
N LEU A 411 3.36 7.63 13.73
CA LEU A 411 2.63 8.87 13.46
C LEU A 411 3.05 9.46 12.10
N ALA A 412 2.25 10.38 11.59
CA ALA A 412 2.58 11.08 10.35
C ALA A 412 4.00 11.68 10.42
N PHE A 413 4.74 11.56 9.32
CA PHE A 413 6.14 11.98 9.16
C PHE A 413 7.18 11.19 9.97
N ALA A 414 6.82 10.04 10.55
CA ALA A 414 7.78 9.12 11.15
C ALA A 414 8.48 8.20 10.13
N ASP A 415 8.25 8.41 8.84
CA ASP A 415 8.72 7.56 7.72
C ASP A 415 10.21 7.20 7.85
N ALA A 416 11.09 8.19 8.03
CA ALA A 416 12.54 7.97 8.12
C ALA A 416 12.96 7.16 9.36
N VAL A 417 12.32 7.39 10.51
CA VAL A 417 12.61 6.64 11.75
C VAL A 417 12.16 5.18 11.62
N LEU A 418 11.01 4.95 10.98
CA LEU A 418 10.54 3.61 10.69
C LEU A 418 11.50 2.87 9.74
N LEU A 419 12.02 3.54 8.70
CA LEU A 419 13.00 2.96 7.77
C LEU A 419 14.34 2.65 8.45
N GLN A 420 14.86 3.51 9.32
CA GLN A 420 16.04 3.21 10.12
C GLN A 420 15.87 1.97 10.99
N THR A 421 14.66 1.78 11.55
CA THR A 421 14.33 0.59 12.34
C THR A 421 14.17 -0.66 11.46
N ALA A 422 13.73 -0.49 10.22
CA ALA A 422 13.57 -1.58 9.27
C ALA A 422 14.87 -2.34 8.99
N ASP A 423 16.02 -1.64 8.92
CA ASP A 423 17.33 -2.28 8.73
C ASP A 423 17.68 -3.24 9.86
N VAL A 424 17.30 -2.90 11.08
CA VAL A 424 17.51 -3.75 12.27
C VAL A 424 16.69 -5.03 12.16
N LEU A 425 15.40 -4.92 11.79
CA LEU A 425 14.49 -6.05 11.64
C LEU A 425 14.90 -6.96 10.46
N ALA A 426 15.24 -6.38 9.31
CA ALA A 426 15.67 -7.13 8.13
C ALA A 426 16.97 -7.92 8.39
N SER A 427 17.93 -7.29 9.10
CA SER A 427 19.22 -7.92 9.46
C SER A 427 19.06 -9.08 10.43
N ALA A 428 18.07 -9.05 11.30
CA ALA A 428 17.79 -10.13 12.26
C ALA A 428 17.15 -11.32 11.55
N ALA A 429 16.18 -11.10 10.67
CA ALA A 429 15.51 -12.15 9.90
C ALA A 429 16.49 -12.91 8.95
N GLY A 430 17.49 -12.21 8.39
CA GLY A 430 18.50 -12.82 7.51
C GLY A 430 19.57 -13.66 8.22
N LYS A 431 19.60 -13.68 9.56
CA LYS A 431 20.53 -14.53 10.34
C LYS A 431 19.92 -15.90 10.72
N GLU A 432 18.63 -16.07 10.57
CA GLU A 432 17.90 -17.31 10.87
C GLU A 432 17.57 -18.15 9.62
N ALA A 433 17.83 -17.63 8.41
CA ALA A 433 17.67 -18.28 7.12
C ALA A 433 19.04 -18.81 6.59
#